data_7d23e97d32e5fb3fe6f740908c6df2e7
#
_entry.id   7d23e97d32e5fb3fe6f740908c6df2e7
#
_cell.length_a   1.000
_cell.length_b   1.000
_cell.length_c   1.000
_cell.angle_alpha   90.00
_cell.angle_beta   90.00
_cell.angle_gamma   90.00
#
_symmetry.space_group_name_H-M   'P 1'
#
loop_
_entity.id
_entity.type
_entity.pdbx_description
1 polymer ?
#
loop_
_entity_poly.entity_id
_entity_poly.type
_entity_poly.pdbx_seq_one_letter_code
_entity_poly.pdbx_strand_id
1 'polypeptide(L)'
;MERLSKHLGGPRLWIKRDDCTGLSSGGNKTRKLEFLMGDALAKGADTIITQGAIQSNHARQTAAAAARLGLECHLLLEDRTGNNAPDYTLNGNVLLDRLHGASVSKRPGGADMNAEMEVLAADLRAKGKRPYVIPGGGSNPVGALGYANCALELVAQANERGLKIDHVVHATGSAGTQAGFVAGLVAINANIPVLGIGVRAPKEKQEQAVFDLAVRTAEFMGAPGIVKREHIVANTDYVGPGYGLPTEGMAEAVKLLARFEGILLDPVYTGKGMAGLIDLVRKGFFPKDSDVVFLHTGGSAGLFAYPDAFDLPTYS
;
A
#
# COMPACT_ATOMS: atom_id res chain seq x y z
N MET A 1 7.66 -16.90 8.21
CA MET A 1 6.38 -17.64 7.95
C MET A 1 6.70 -19.13 7.81
N GLU A 2 7.00 -19.76 8.94
CA GLU A 2 7.54 -21.14 8.93
C GLU A 2 6.54 -22.21 8.45
N ARG A 3 5.30 -22.12 8.94
CA ARG A 3 4.26 -23.09 8.60
C ARG A 3 3.83 -22.97 7.13
N LEU A 4 3.74 -21.73 6.62
CA LEU A 4 3.42 -21.49 5.21
C LEU A 4 4.59 -21.96 4.30
N SER A 5 5.85 -21.66 4.64
CA SER A 5 7.03 -22.14 3.91
C SER A 5 7.03 -23.67 3.82
N LYS A 6 6.79 -24.35 4.95
CA LYS A 6 6.71 -25.81 5.00
C LYS A 6 5.56 -26.36 4.15
N HIS A 7 4.40 -25.70 4.19
CA HIS A 7 3.24 -26.11 3.40
C HIS A 7 3.48 -26.01 1.89
N LEU A 8 4.15 -24.94 1.44
CA LEU A 8 4.43 -24.73 0.02
C LEU A 8 5.63 -25.54 -0.51
N GLY A 9 6.53 -25.99 0.37
CA GLY A 9 7.69 -26.80 -0.01
C GLY A 9 8.73 -26.06 -0.88
N GLY A 10 8.73 -24.74 -0.84
CA GLY A 10 9.61 -23.86 -1.62
C GLY A 10 10.66 -23.13 -0.77
N PRO A 11 10.95 -21.86 -1.08
CA PRO A 11 11.91 -21.04 -0.35
C PRO A 11 11.48 -20.78 1.09
N ARG A 12 12.39 -20.27 1.92
CA ARG A 12 12.06 -19.75 3.23
C ARG A 12 11.35 -18.41 3.08
N LEU A 13 10.10 -18.34 3.55
CA LEU A 13 9.28 -17.15 3.46
C LEU A 13 9.34 -16.35 4.77
N TRP A 14 9.69 -15.10 4.65
CA TRP A 14 9.71 -14.11 5.72
C TRP A 14 8.63 -13.05 5.52
N ILE A 15 8.33 -12.29 6.55
CA ILE A 15 7.35 -11.20 6.45
C ILE A 15 7.84 -9.96 7.17
N LYS A 16 7.82 -8.82 6.48
CA LYS A 16 7.99 -7.50 7.06
C LYS A 16 6.62 -6.94 7.37
N ARG A 17 6.35 -6.70 8.66
CA ARG A 17 5.01 -6.41 9.21
C ARG A 17 4.71 -4.91 9.26
N ASP A 18 4.46 -4.29 8.10
CA ASP A 18 4.00 -2.89 8.05
C ASP A 18 2.50 -2.73 8.33
N ASP A 19 1.76 -3.82 8.44
CA ASP A 19 0.42 -3.87 9.02
C ASP A 19 0.41 -3.54 10.51
N CYS A 20 1.54 -3.68 11.21
CA CYS A 20 1.70 -3.40 12.65
C CYS A 20 2.24 -1.99 12.96
N THR A 21 2.13 -1.02 12.06
CA THR A 21 2.63 0.36 12.27
C THR A 21 1.79 1.19 13.26
N GLY A 22 0.75 0.63 13.83
CA GLY A 22 0.05 1.15 15.02
C GLY A 22 -1.01 2.23 14.77
N LEU A 23 -0.90 3.07 13.74
CA LEU A 23 -1.87 4.13 13.47
C LEU A 23 -3.13 3.56 12.81
N SER A 24 -4.28 3.59 13.51
CA SER A 24 -5.57 3.14 12.97
C SER A 24 -5.50 1.77 12.29
N SER A 25 -5.26 0.71 13.04
CA SER A 25 -5.03 -0.67 12.58
C SER A 25 -3.81 -0.86 11.65
N GLY A 26 -2.88 0.11 11.61
CA GLY A 26 -1.63 0.00 10.87
C GLY A 26 -1.73 0.08 9.35
N GLY A 27 -0.62 -0.10 8.70
CA GLY A 27 -0.46 -0.13 7.25
C GLY A 27 0.66 0.75 6.73
N ASN A 28 1.04 0.51 5.49
CA ASN A 28 2.15 1.17 4.79
C ASN A 28 2.04 2.70 4.68
N LYS A 29 0.84 3.24 4.79
CA LYS A 29 0.64 4.69 4.64
C LYS A 29 1.16 5.46 5.86
N THR A 30 1.21 4.85 7.04
CA THR A 30 1.82 5.45 8.23
C THR A 30 3.23 5.94 7.93
N ARG A 31 4.07 5.11 7.30
CA ARG A 31 5.45 5.50 6.94
C ARG A 31 5.52 6.70 6.00
N LYS A 32 4.61 6.77 5.03
CA LYS A 32 4.52 7.90 4.10
C LYS A 32 4.00 9.15 4.79
N LEU A 33 3.01 8.97 5.66
CA LEU A 33 2.36 10.05 6.40
C LEU A 33 3.27 10.71 7.43
N GLU A 34 4.25 10.01 7.98
CA GLU A 34 5.29 10.63 8.82
C GLU A 34 5.94 11.81 8.10
N PHE A 35 6.37 11.62 6.86
CA PHE A 35 7.02 12.68 6.06
C PHE A 35 6.01 13.69 5.54
N LEU A 36 4.86 13.24 5.02
CA LEU A 36 3.84 14.12 4.45
C LEU A 36 3.21 15.04 5.51
N MET A 37 2.95 14.52 6.70
CA MET A 37 2.40 15.34 7.79
C MET A 37 3.46 16.28 8.38
N GLY A 38 4.73 15.84 8.43
CA GLY A 38 5.85 16.72 8.80
C GLY A 38 5.97 17.89 7.83
N ASP A 39 5.90 17.65 6.52
CA ASP A 39 5.92 18.69 5.49
C ASP A 39 4.69 19.61 5.57
N ALA A 40 3.50 19.04 5.80
CA ALA A 40 2.27 19.81 5.99
C ALA A 40 2.37 20.77 7.19
N LEU A 41 2.83 20.28 8.32
CA LEU A 41 3.01 21.10 9.55
C LEU A 41 4.08 22.20 9.34
N ALA A 42 5.19 21.87 8.69
CA ALA A 42 6.24 22.85 8.37
C ALA A 42 5.74 23.97 7.46
N LYS A 43 4.76 23.67 6.59
CA LYS A 43 4.06 24.66 5.74
C LYS A 43 2.89 25.37 6.43
N GLY A 44 2.66 25.08 7.70
CA GLY A 44 1.60 25.70 8.50
C GLY A 44 0.19 25.27 8.10
N ALA A 45 0.02 24.08 7.53
CA ALA A 45 -1.29 23.55 7.16
C ALA A 45 -2.18 23.32 8.40
N ASP A 46 -3.47 23.60 8.25
CA ASP A 46 -4.52 23.32 9.24
C ASP A 46 -5.54 22.29 8.73
N THR A 47 -5.46 21.97 7.44
CA THR A 47 -6.43 21.12 6.75
C THR A 47 -5.70 20.18 5.78
N ILE A 48 -6.07 18.91 5.79
CA ILE A 48 -5.53 17.87 4.89
C ILE A 48 -6.61 17.48 3.88
N ILE A 49 -6.24 17.41 2.62
CA ILE A 49 -7.10 16.89 1.55
C ILE A 49 -6.41 15.70 0.91
N THR A 50 -7.13 14.61 0.72
CA THR A 50 -6.63 13.48 -0.07
C THR A 50 -7.77 12.74 -0.78
N GLN A 51 -7.39 11.80 -1.66
CA GLN A 51 -8.32 10.99 -2.44
C GLN A 51 -7.99 9.51 -2.36
N GLY A 52 -8.99 8.68 -2.59
CA GLY A 52 -8.83 7.24 -2.69
C GLY A 52 -10.06 6.56 -3.30
N ALA A 53 -10.05 5.23 -3.38
CA ALA A 53 -11.27 4.46 -3.60
C ALA A 53 -12.13 4.47 -2.32
N ILE A 54 -13.40 4.03 -2.41
CA ILE A 54 -14.29 3.92 -1.24
C ILE A 54 -13.61 3.14 -0.11
N GLN A 55 -13.04 1.97 -0.38
CA GLN A 55 -12.29 1.19 0.63
C GLN A 55 -10.78 1.50 0.62
N SER A 56 -10.43 2.78 0.75
CA SER A 56 -9.04 3.23 0.68
C SER A 56 -8.31 3.14 2.03
N ASN A 57 -7.34 2.24 2.13
CA ASN A 57 -6.41 2.20 3.26
C ASN A 57 -5.60 3.49 3.41
N HIS A 58 -5.37 4.23 2.29
CA HIS A 58 -4.68 5.50 2.32
C HIS A 58 -5.56 6.60 2.95
N ALA A 59 -6.80 6.73 2.51
CA ALA A 59 -7.74 7.71 3.06
C ALA A 59 -7.89 7.53 4.58
N ARG A 60 -8.14 6.30 5.03
CA ARG A 60 -8.31 5.96 6.44
C ARG A 60 -7.07 6.32 7.28
N GLN A 61 -5.87 5.96 6.85
CA GLN A 61 -4.66 6.30 7.61
C GLN A 61 -4.38 7.81 7.58
N THR A 62 -4.73 8.51 6.49
CA THR A 62 -4.63 9.98 6.41
C THR A 62 -5.59 10.65 7.38
N ALA A 63 -6.85 10.19 7.46
CA ALA A 63 -7.82 10.68 8.45
C ALA A 63 -7.31 10.48 9.88
N ALA A 64 -6.76 9.30 10.18
CA ALA A 64 -6.19 8.99 11.49
C ALA A 64 -4.99 9.90 11.84
N ALA A 65 -4.10 10.15 10.88
CA ALA A 65 -2.94 11.03 11.09
C ALA A 65 -3.38 12.48 11.31
N ALA A 66 -4.34 12.97 10.53
CA ALA A 66 -4.90 14.31 10.69
C ALA A 66 -5.57 14.45 12.07
N ALA A 67 -6.42 13.50 12.46
CA ALA A 67 -7.06 13.49 13.78
C ALA A 67 -6.05 13.53 14.93
N ARG A 68 -4.98 12.72 14.86
CA ARG A 68 -3.91 12.70 15.86
C ARG A 68 -3.18 14.04 15.99
N LEU A 69 -3.08 14.79 14.89
CA LEU A 69 -2.39 16.09 14.85
C LEU A 69 -3.33 17.29 15.04
N GLY A 70 -4.63 17.06 15.22
CA GLY A 70 -5.62 18.13 15.38
C GLY A 70 -5.89 18.91 14.09
N LEU A 71 -5.67 18.30 12.92
CA LEU A 71 -5.91 18.88 11.60
C LEU A 71 -7.29 18.47 11.07
N GLU A 72 -7.96 19.38 10.36
CA GLU A 72 -9.13 18.99 9.57
C GLU A 72 -8.74 18.05 8.43
N CYS A 73 -9.64 17.12 8.08
CA CYS A 73 -9.39 16.16 7.02
C CYS A 73 -10.57 16.03 6.06
N HIS A 74 -10.31 16.17 4.76
CA HIS A 74 -11.29 15.99 3.70
C HIS A 74 -10.86 14.84 2.78
N LEU A 75 -11.75 13.86 2.63
CA LEU A 75 -11.54 12.68 1.82
C LEU A 75 -12.47 12.67 0.62
N LEU A 76 -11.90 12.62 -0.58
CA LEU A 76 -12.64 12.41 -1.82
C LEU A 76 -12.54 10.92 -2.19
N LEU A 77 -13.65 10.19 -2.09
CA LEU A 77 -13.69 8.74 -2.31
C LEU A 77 -14.34 8.42 -3.66
N GLU A 78 -13.53 7.89 -4.57
CA GLU A 78 -13.95 7.49 -5.91
C GLU A 78 -14.60 6.11 -5.90
N ASP A 79 -15.76 5.99 -6.53
CA ASP A 79 -16.43 4.70 -6.74
C ASP A 79 -15.81 3.95 -7.93
N ARG A 80 -14.77 3.16 -7.66
CA ARG A 80 -14.02 2.41 -8.68
C ARG A 80 -14.61 1.06 -9.01
N THR A 81 -15.50 0.56 -8.18
CA THR A 81 -16.00 -0.83 -8.28
C THR A 81 -17.46 -0.91 -8.64
N GLY A 82 -18.23 0.16 -8.44
CA GLY A 82 -19.69 0.14 -8.56
C GLY A 82 -20.39 -0.70 -7.48
N ASN A 83 -19.63 -1.15 -6.45
CA ASN A 83 -20.19 -1.95 -5.37
C ASN A 83 -20.98 -1.07 -4.39
N ASN A 84 -22.29 -1.30 -4.31
CA ASN A 84 -23.19 -0.56 -3.43
C ASN A 84 -23.64 -1.36 -2.20
N ALA A 85 -23.04 -2.54 -1.94
CA ALA A 85 -23.36 -3.33 -0.75
C ALA A 85 -23.11 -2.51 0.53
N PRO A 86 -23.96 -2.63 1.57
CA PRO A 86 -23.80 -1.90 2.82
C PRO A 86 -22.42 -2.12 3.46
N ASP A 87 -21.92 -3.34 3.47
CA ASP A 87 -20.59 -3.64 4.01
C ASP A 87 -19.49 -2.91 3.27
N TYR A 88 -19.60 -2.74 1.95
CA TYR A 88 -18.62 -2.00 1.17
C TYR A 88 -18.70 -0.49 1.36
N THR A 89 -19.90 0.06 1.52
CA THR A 89 -20.13 1.51 1.55
C THR A 89 -20.17 2.12 2.95
N LEU A 90 -20.37 1.31 3.99
CA LEU A 90 -20.57 1.76 5.37
C LEU A 90 -19.58 1.17 6.38
N ASN A 91 -18.92 0.05 6.06
CA ASN A 91 -18.03 -0.68 6.95
C ASN A 91 -16.55 -0.56 6.52
N GLY A 92 -15.66 -1.29 7.18
CA GLY A 92 -14.23 -1.31 6.87
C GLY A 92 -13.57 0.06 6.98
N ASN A 93 -12.86 0.48 5.94
CA ASN A 93 -12.17 1.78 5.93
C ASN A 93 -13.14 2.96 6.03
N VAL A 94 -14.33 2.88 5.39
CA VAL A 94 -15.33 3.98 5.42
C VAL A 94 -15.84 4.25 6.84
N LEU A 95 -16.08 3.20 7.63
CA LEU A 95 -16.44 3.36 9.03
C LEU A 95 -15.33 4.08 9.81
N LEU A 96 -14.08 3.67 9.58
CA LEU A 96 -12.93 4.26 10.26
C LEU A 96 -12.66 5.70 9.83
N ASP A 97 -12.87 6.05 8.56
CA ASP A 97 -12.79 7.44 8.07
C ASP A 97 -13.69 8.36 8.89
N ARG A 98 -14.95 7.93 9.11
CA ARG A 98 -15.94 8.70 9.88
C ARG A 98 -15.60 8.74 11.37
N LEU A 99 -15.14 7.62 11.95
CA LEU A 99 -14.71 7.57 13.36
C LEU A 99 -13.53 8.51 13.63
N HIS A 100 -12.65 8.74 12.65
CA HIS A 100 -11.57 9.71 12.74
C HIS A 100 -12.02 11.16 12.52
N GLY A 101 -13.30 11.41 12.26
CA GLY A 101 -13.86 12.75 12.09
C GLY A 101 -13.60 13.38 10.73
N ALA A 102 -13.19 12.60 9.72
CA ALA A 102 -12.97 13.13 8.38
C ALA A 102 -14.27 13.49 7.66
N SER A 103 -14.26 14.60 6.92
CA SER A 103 -15.32 14.96 5.97
C SER A 103 -15.17 14.10 4.73
N VAL A 104 -16.15 13.25 4.45
CA VAL A 104 -16.11 12.27 3.33
C VAL A 104 -17.05 12.71 2.22
N SER A 105 -16.54 12.80 0.99
CA SER A 105 -17.31 13.10 -0.21
C SER A 105 -17.11 12.01 -1.27
N LYS A 106 -18.22 11.40 -1.74
CA LYS A 106 -18.18 10.39 -2.82
C LYS A 106 -18.01 11.07 -4.18
N ARG A 107 -17.26 10.42 -5.08
CA ARG A 107 -17.09 10.81 -6.47
C ARG A 107 -17.41 9.62 -7.39
N PRO A 108 -17.94 9.88 -8.60
CA PRO A 108 -18.15 8.82 -9.58
C PRO A 108 -16.82 8.22 -10.05
N GLY A 109 -16.87 6.97 -10.52
CA GLY A 109 -15.71 6.31 -11.13
C GLY A 109 -15.22 7.05 -12.37
N GLY A 110 -13.89 7.18 -12.51
CA GLY A 110 -13.27 7.87 -13.64
C GLY A 110 -13.23 9.41 -13.54
N ALA A 111 -13.63 9.99 -12.40
CA ALA A 111 -13.47 11.42 -12.15
C ALA A 111 -11.97 11.83 -12.13
N ASP A 112 -11.67 13.04 -12.59
CA ASP A 112 -10.34 13.63 -12.38
C ASP A 112 -10.19 14.03 -10.92
N MET A 113 -9.78 13.06 -10.12
CA MET A 113 -9.66 13.22 -8.68
C MET A 113 -8.61 14.27 -8.27
N ASN A 114 -7.60 14.52 -9.12
CA ASN A 114 -6.60 15.56 -8.84
C ASN A 114 -7.21 16.95 -9.04
N ALA A 115 -7.93 17.16 -10.14
CA ALA A 115 -8.67 18.41 -10.37
C ALA A 115 -9.71 18.66 -9.27
N GLU A 116 -10.46 17.63 -8.85
CA GLU A 116 -11.45 17.72 -7.76
C GLU A 116 -10.81 18.15 -6.42
N MET A 117 -9.61 17.60 -6.09
CA MET A 117 -8.88 18.02 -4.88
C MET A 117 -8.44 19.49 -4.95
N GLU A 118 -7.98 19.97 -6.10
CA GLU A 118 -7.55 21.36 -6.26
C GLU A 118 -8.73 22.34 -6.20
N VAL A 119 -9.89 21.97 -6.76
CA VAL A 119 -11.14 22.75 -6.61
C VAL A 119 -11.52 22.89 -5.13
N LEU A 120 -11.51 21.79 -4.38
CA LEU A 120 -11.77 21.80 -2.94
C LEU A 120 -10.74 22.64 -2.17
N ALA A 121 -9.47 22.50 -2.53
CA ALA A 121 -8.40 23.28 -1.90
C ALA A 121 -8.56 24.79 -2.14
N ALA A 122 -8.97 25.21 -3.35
CA ALA A 122 -9.23 26.59 -3.66
C ALA A 122 -10.42 27.14 -2.86
N ASP A 123 -11.52 26.38 -2.75
CA ASP A 123 -12.69 26.77 -1.93
C ASP A 123 -12.32 26.92 -0.44
N LEU A 124 -11.54 26.00 0.11
CA LEU A 124 -11.08 26.07 1.49
C LEU A 124 -10.14 27.26 1.73
N ARG A 125 -9.23 27.57 0.78
CA ARG A 125 -8.37 28.78 0.85
C ARG A 125 -9.21 30.06 0.86
N ALA A 126 -10.28 30.13 0.04
CA ALA A 126 -11.18 31.26 0.03
C ALA A 126 -11.92 31.46 1.37
N LYS A 127 -12.07 30.41 2.17
CA LYS A 127 -12.61 30.39 3.53
C LYS A 127 -11.54 30.62 4.62
N GLY A 128 -10.33 30.99 4.25
CA GLY A 128 -9.22 31.28 5.17
C GLY A 128 -8.47 30.05 5.71
N LYS A 129 -8.72 28.83 5.19
CA LYS A 129 -7.98 27.63 5.56
C LYS A 129 -6.65 27.53 4.82
N ARG A 130 -5.75 26.72 5.35
CA ARG A 130 -4.44 26.41 4.74
C ARG A 130 -4.37 24.92 4.40
N PRO A 131 -5.04 24.49 3.31
CA PRO A 131 -5.08 23.10 2.93
C PRO A 131 -3.73 22.60 2.38
N TYR A 132 -3.34 21.39 2.80
CA TYR A 132 -2.26 20.61 2.23
C TYR A 132 -2.85 19.41 1.48
N VAL A 133 -2.56 19.34 0.17
CA VAL A 133 -3.10 18.30 -0.71
C VAL A 133 -2.10 17.13 -0.76
N ILE A 134 -2.56 15.95 -0.35
CA ILE A 134 -1.80 14.70 -0.42
C ILE A 134 -2.30 13.90 -1.63
N PRO A 135 -1.43 13.57 -2.60
CA PRO A 135 -1.83 12.80 -3.77
C PRO A 135 -2.28 11.39 -3.40
N GLY A 136 -3.06 10.75 -4.27
CA GLY A 136 -3.58 9.42 -4.06
C GLY A 136 -2.49 8.41 -3.66
N GLY A 137 -2.72 7.71 -2.54
CA GLY A 137 -1.77 6.77 -1.96
C GLY A 137 -0.54 7.40 -1.31
N GLY A 138 -0.47 8.74 -1.16
CA GLY A 138 0.71 9.44 -0.68
C GLY A 138 1.92 9.24 -1.61
N SER A 139 1.67 9.21 -2.92
CA SER A 139 2.67 8.79 -3.92
C SER A 139 3.31 10.00 -4.60
N ASN A 140 4.14 10.71 -3.85
CA ASN A 140 5.07 11.75 -4.30
C ASN A 140 6.45 11.53 -3.64
N PRO A 141 7.49 12.28 -3.99
CA PRO A 141 8.82 12.11 -3.41
C PRO A 141 8.85 12.20 -1.89
N VAL A 142 8.13 13.15 -1.29
CA VAL A 142 8.06 13.30 0.17
C VAL A 142 7.51 12.04 0.84
N GLY A 143 6.35 11.55 0.38
CA GLY A 143 5.76 10.31 0.93
C GLY A 143 6.61 9.07 0.65
N ALA A 144 7.29 9.01 -0.48
CA ALA A 144 8.16 7.89 -0.85
C ALA A 144 9.38 7.76 0.08
N LEU A 145 9.84 8.84 0.73
CA LEU A 145 10.89 8.77 1.76
C LEU A 145 10.57 7.78 2.88
N GLY A 146 9.30 7.65 3.26
CA GLY A 146 8.88 6.67 4.26
C GLY A 146 9.24 5.23 3.86
N TYR A 147 9.29 4.95 2.56
CA TYR A 147 9.71 3.65 2.06
C TYR A 147 11.20 3.55 1.74
N ALA A 148 11.87 4.65 1.44
CA ALA A 148 13.33 4.67 1.46
C ALA A 148 13.85 4.34 2.86
N ASN A 149 13.25 4.91 3.90
CA ASN A 149 13.57 4.59 5.30
C ASN A 149 13.24 3.13 5.66
N CYS A 150 12.11 2.58 5.15
CA CYS A 150 11.75 1.17 5.32
C CYS A 150 12.80 0.22 4.73
N ALA A 151 13.43 0.58 3.62
CA ALA A 151 14.51 -0.20 3.02
C ALA A 151 15.72 -0.30 3.95
N LEU A 152 16.15 0.81 4.53
CA LEU A 152 17.24 0.84 5.52
C LEU A 152 16.89 -0.03 6.75
N GLU A 153 15.69 0.14 7.27
CA GLU A 153 15.20 -0.62 8.42
C GLU A 153 15.18 -2.13 8.12
N LEU A 154 14.71 -2.54 6.94
CA LEU A 154 14.69 -3.95 6.58
C LEU A 154 16.09 -4.55 6.51
N VAL A 155 17.03 -3.86 5.87
CA VAL A 155 18.42 -4.32 5.75
C VAL A 155 19.09 -4.40 7.13
N ALA A 156 18.89 -3.40 8.00
CA ALA A 156 19.39 -3.45 9.37
C ALA A 156 18.83 -4.66 10.14
N GLN A 157 17.52 -4.87 10.08
CA GLN A 157 16.87 -6.01 10.76
C GLN A 157 17.29 -7.37 10.21
N ALA A 158 17.57 -7.46 8.89
CA ALA A 158 18.10 -8.67 8.29
C ALA A 158 19.53 -8.97 8.77
N ASN A 159 20.39 -7.95 8.81
CA ASN A 159 21.76 -8.08 9.28
C ASN A 159 21.82 -8.52 10.76
N GLU A 160 20.98 -7.94 11.63
CA GLU A 160 20.86 -8.34 13.05
C GLU A 160 20.49 -9.82 13.20
N ARG A 161 19.80 -10.41 12.23
CA ARG A 161 19.37 -11.82 12.21
C ARG A 161 20.31 -12.74 11.44
N GLY A 162 21.38 -12.21 10.84
CA GLY A 162 22.21 -12.97 9.90
C GLY A 162 21.43 -13.46 8.69
N LEU A 163 20.34 -12.77 8.31
CA LEU A 163 19.49 -13.14 7.18
C LEU A 163 19.99 -12.48 5.89
N LYS A 164 20.30 -13.27 4.89
CA LYS A 164 20.54 -12.80 3.53
C LYS A 164 19.22 -12.81 2.77
N ILE A 165 18.71 -11.64 2.45
CA ILE A 165 17.48 -11.53 1.64
C ILE A 165 17.83 -11.70 0.17
N ASP A 166 17.21 -12.69 -0.48
CA ASP A 166 17.39 -12.93 -1.92
C ASP A 166 16.32 -12.20 -2.77
N HIS A 167 15.10 -12.02 -2.24
CA HIS A 167 14.03 -11.28 -2.92
C HIS A 167 13.10 -10.60 -1.92
N VAL A 168 12.54 -9.44 -2.33
CA VAL A 168 11.41 -8.83 -1.66
C VAL A 168 10.21 -8.81 -2.61
N VAL A 169 9.04 -9.26 -2.11
CA VAL A 169 7.76 -9.26 -2.85
C VAL A 169 6.74 -8.42 -2.11
N HIS A 170 5.99 -7.59 -2.83
CA HIS A 170 4.91 -6.80 -2.24
C HIS A 170 3.82 -6.44 -3.26
N ALA A 171 2.65 -6.01 -2.77
CA ALA A 171 1.60 -5.47 -3.64
C ALA A 171 1.94 -4.06 -4.12
N THR A 172 1.85 -3.79 -5.43
CA THR A 172 2.10 -2.48 -6.03
C THR A 172 0.87 -1.93 -6.76
N GLY A 173 0.54 -0.64 -6.54
CA GLY A 173 -0.61 0.01 -7.17
C GLY A 173 -0.37 1.50 -7.42
N SER A 174 -0.28 2.34 -6.39
CA SER A 174 -0.05 3.80 -6.53
C SER A 174 1.42 4.19 -6.70
N ALA A 175 2.31 3.25 -6.93
CA ALA A 175 3.75 3.39 -7.14
C ALA A 175 4.60 3.74 -5.90
N GLY A 176 4.17 4.66 -5.04
CA GLY A 176 5.04 5.28 -4.02
C GLY A 176 5.70 4.34 -3.01
N THR A 177 5.11 3.16 -2.74
CA THR A 177 5.73 2.15 -1.86
C THR A 177 6.93 1.51 -2.56
N GLN A 178 6.74 1.00 -3.78
CA GLN A 178 7.81 0.38 -4.54
C GLN A 178 8.90 1.39 -4.90
N ALA A 179 8.51 2.58 -5.36
CA ALA A 179 9.44 3.64 -5.75
C ALA A 179 10.39 4.05 -4.63
N GLY A 180 9.84 4.35 -3.44
CA GLY A 180 10.66 4.70 -2.28
C GLY A 180 11.53 3.55 -1.81
N PHE A 181 10.98 2.33 -1.76
CA PHE A 181 11.70 1.15 -1.32
C PHE A 181 12.88 0.82 -2.24
N VAL A 182 12.67 0.84 -3.56
CA VAL A 182 13.74 0.64 -4.56
C VAL A 182 14.79 1.75 -4.48
N ALA A 183 14.37 3.03 -4.43
CA ALA A 183 15.31 4.14 -4.29
C ALA A 183 16.18 4.02 -3.04
N GLY A 184 15.58 3.61 -1.91
CA GLY A 184 16.31 3.35 -0.67
C GLY A 184 17.31 2.19 -0.77
N LEU A 185 16.91 1.04 -1.33
CA LEU A 185 17.81 -0.11 -1.51
C LEU A 185 18.99 0.22 -2.44
N VAL A 186 18.72 0.93 -3.55
CA VAL A 186 19.76 1.36 -4.49
C VAL A 186 20.72 2.35 -3.84
N ALA A 187 20.21 3.31 -3.06
CA ALA A 187 21.04 4.29 -2.37
C ALA A 187 22.04 3.70 -1.39
N ILE A 188 21.72 2.55 -0.79
CA ILE A 188 22.60 1.83 0.14
C ILE A 188 23.32 0.63 -0.50
N ASN A 189 23.26 0.48 -1.82
CA ASN A 189 23.86 -0.65 -2.57
C ASN A 189 23.46 -2.03 -2.05
N ALA A 190 22.23 -2.20 -1.60
CA ALA A 190 21.78 -3.46 -0.99
C ALA A 190 21.65 -4.61 -2.01
N ASN A 191 21.50 -4.30 -3.30
CA ASN A 191 21.37 -5.27 -4.41
C ASN A 191 20.28 -6.36 -4.19
N ILE A 192 19.19 -6.00 -3.52
CA ILE A 192 18.06 -6.90 -3.26
C ILE A 192 16.99 -6.68 -4.33
N PRO A 193 16.67 -7.68 -5.15
CA PRO A 193 15.60 -7.60 -6.14
C PRO A 193 14.23 -7.38 -5.49
N VAL A 194 13.44 -6.45 -6.05
CA VAL A 194 12.08 -6.14 -5.58
C VAL A 194 11.07 -6.48 -6.68
N LEU A 195 10.15 -7.40 -6.39
CA LEU A 195 9.05 -7.76 -7.27
C LEU A 195 7.74 -7.14 -6.77
N GLY A 196 7.19 -6.21 -7.54
CA GLY A 196 5.86 -5.67 -7.31
C GLY A 196 4.77 -6.54 -7.93
N ILE A 197 3.86 -7.09 -7.13
CA ILE A 197 2.65 -7.73 -7.66
C ILE A 197 1.61 -6.65 -7.91
N GLY A 198 1.32 -6.38 -9.18
CA GLY A 198 0.39 -5.34 -9.60
C GLY A 198 -1.06 -5.65 -9.19
N VAL A 199 -1.80 -4.62 -8.75
CA VAL A 199 -3.19 -4.76 -8.29
C VAL A 199 -4.16 -3.91 -9.11
N ARG A 200 -3.66 -3.16 -10.11
CA ARG A 200 -4.50 -2.17 -10.81
C ARG A 200 -4.18 -2.01 -12.30
N ALA A 201 -2.97 -1.62 -12.63
CA ALA A 201 -2.59 -1.17 -13.97
C ALA A 201 -1.88 -2.29 -14.76
N PRO A 202 -1.87 -2.24 -16.10
CA PRO A 202 -1.00 -3.08 -16.93
C PRO A 202 0.48 -2.88 -16.57
N LYS A 203 1.29 -3.90 -16.85
CA LYS A 203 2.70 -3.98 -16.43
C LYS A 203 3.50 -2.75 -16.82
N GLU A 204 3.50 -2.38 -18.09
CA GLU A 204 4.28 -1.27 -18.63
C GLU A 204 3.92 0.06 -17.95
N LYS A 205 2.62 0.29 -17.75
CA LYS A 205 2.12 1.49 -17.07
C LYS A 205 2.50 1.51 -15.59
N GLN A 206 2.39 0.36 -14.92
CA GLN A 206 2.76 0.23 -13.52
C GLN A 206 4.26 0.46 -13.31
N GLU A 207 5.10 -0.20 -14.10
CA GLU A 207 6.54 -0.07 -14.03
C GLU A 207 7.01 1.35 -14.38
N GLN A 208 6.39 1.99 -15.39
CA GLN A 208 6.73 3.38 -15.75
C GLN A 208 6.42 4.34 -14.60
N ALA A 209 5.23 4.21 -13.99
CA ALA A 209 4.85 5.06 -12.86
C ALA A 209 5.77 4.86 -11.63
N VAL A 210 6.22 3.63 -11.38
CA VAL A 210 7.18 3.35 -10.31
C VAL A 210 8.54 3.93 -10.62
N PHE A 211 9.03 3.77 -11.86
CA PHE A 211 10.32 4.29 -12.31
C PHE A 211 10.38 5.82 -12.19
N ASP A 212 9.40 6.52 -12.75
CA ASP A 212 9.35 7.99 -12.73
C ASP A 212 9.34 8.52 -11.29
N LEU A 213 8.61 7.87 -10.41
CA LEU A 213 8.59 8.29 -9.01
C LEU A 213 9.88 7.91 -8.27
N ALA A 214 10.48 6.75 -8.56
CA ALA A 214 11.73 6.33 -7.92
C ALA A 214 12.89 7.26 -8.31
N VAL A 215 12.97 7.68 -9.57
CA VAL A 215 13.96 8.68 -10.04
C VAL A 215 13.78 9.98 -9.28
N ARG A 216 12.56 10.55 -9.27
CA ARG A 216 12.29 11.80 -8.54
C ARG A 216 12.53 11.68 -7.03
N THR A 217 12.31 10.50 -6.45
CA THR A 217 12.58 10.24 -5.03
C THR A 217 14.08 10.23 -4.77
N ALA A 218 14.87 9.58 -5.63
CA ALA A 218 16.32 9.57 -5.53
C ALA A 218 16.91 10.99 -5.70
N GLU A 219 16.41 11.77 -6.65
CA GLU A 219 16.78 13.19 -6.82
C GLU A 219 16.47 14.00 -5.55
N PHE A 220 15.28 13.80 -4.98
CA PHE A 220 14.87 14.47 -3.74
C PHE A 220 15.73 14.08 -2.53
N MET A 221 16.28 12.85 -2.51
CA MET A 221 17.24 12.38 -1.53
C MET A 221 18.68 12.90 -1.76
N GLY A 222 18.93 13.68 -2.82
CA GLY A 222 20.27 14.16 -3.17
C GLY A 222 21.13 13.13 -3.90
N ALA A 223 20.55 12.08 -4.47
CA ALA A 223 21.23 11.00 -5.18
C ALA A 223 20.67 10.83 -6.62
N PRO A 224 20.79 11.84 -7.49
CA PRO A 224 20.27 11.77 -8.85
C PRO A 224 20.96 10.69 -9.68
N GLY A 225 20.22 10.05 -10.59
CA GLY A 225 20.76 9.10 -11.57
C GLY A 225 21.09 7.71 -11.06
N ILE A 226 20.90 7.42 -9.77
CA ILE A 226 21.19 6.09 -9.19
C ILE A 226 20.16 5.02 -9.59
N VAL A 227 18.90 5.42 -9.79
CA VAL A 227 17.83 4.48 -10.13
C VAL A 227 17.83 4.24 -11.65
N LYS A 228 17.91 2.97 -12.05
CA LYS A 228 17.83 2.53 -13.43
C LYS A 228 16.53 1.77 -13.69
N ARG A 229 16.13 1.67 -14.97
CA ARG A 229 14.91 0.99 -15.37
C ARG A 229 14.88 -0.48 -14.93
N GLU A 230 16.02 -1.16 -14.97
CA GLU A 230 16.18 -2.56 -14.57
C GLU A 230 15.89 -2.84 -13.08
N HIS A 231 15.95 -1.83 -12.21
CA HIS A 231 15.59 -1.96 -10.81
C HIS A 231 14.08 -2.10 -10.57
N ILE A 232 13.27 -1.79 -11.60
CA ILE A 232 11.82 -1.78 -11.48
C ILE A 232 11.22 -2.99 -12.17
N VAL A 233 10.66 -3.90 -11.38
CA VAL A 233 10.02 -5.11 -11.87
C VAL A 233 8.62 -5.22 -11.29
N ALA A 234 7.62 -5.43 -12.15
CA ALA A 234 6.26 -5.73 -11.75
C ALA A 234 5.72 -6.96 -12.50
N ASN A 235 4.91 -7.76 -11.79
CA ASN A 235 4.09 -8.80 -12.38
C ASN A 235 2.62 -8.42 -12.15
N THR A 236 1.83 -8.31 -13.20
CA THR A 236 0.43 -7.87 -13.17
C THR A 236 -0.57 -8.99 -13.47
N ASP A 237 -0.14 -10.24 -13.53
CA ASP A 237 -0.97 -11.40 -13.85
C ASP A 237 -2.04 -11.67 -12.77
N TYR A 238 -1.88 -11.10 -11.59
CA TYR A 238 -2.73 -11.32 -10.41
C TYR A 238 -3.76 -10.21 -10.17
N VAL A 239 -3.88 -9.25 -11.07
CA VAL A 239 -4.89 -8.16 -10.99
C VAL A 239 -6.31 -8.73 -11.01
N GLY A 240 -6.54 -9.80 -11.79
CA GLY A 240 -7.86 -10.37 -12.01
C GLY A 240 -8.77 -9.45 -12.84
N PRO A 241 -10.10 -9.42 -12.57
CA PRO A 241 -11.03 -8.60 -13.33
C PRO A 241 -10.79 -7.09 -13.21
N GLY A 242 -10.12 -6.66 -12.13
CA GLY A 242 -9.81 -5.25 -11.92
C GLY A 242 -9.44 -4.89 -10.48
N TYR A 243 -9.20 -3.61 -10.28
CA TYR A 243 -8.91 -3.06 -8.96
C TYR A 243 -10.09 -3.26 -8.00
N GLY A 244 -9.82 -3.81 -6.82
CA GLY A 244 -10.83 -4.00 -5.77
C GLY A 244 -11.82 -5.13 -6.04
N LEU A 245 -11.68 -5.85 -7.16
CA LEU A 245 -12.50 -7.02 -7.45
C LEU A 245 -11.79 -8.30 -6.95
N PRO A 246 -12.48 -9.14 -6.15
CA PRO A 246 -11.92 -10.37 -5.61
C PRO A 246 -11.51 -11.38 -6.68
N THR A 247 -10.53 -12.24 -6.35
CA THR A 247 -10.12 -13.39 -7.16
C THR A 247 -10.00 -14.62 -6.28
N GLU A 248 -10.14 -15.82 -6.86
CA GLU A 248 -9.98 -17.08 -6.13
C GLU A 248 -8.60 -17.20 -5.48
N GLY A 249 -7.53 -16.88 -6.22
CA GLY A 249 -6.16 -16.90 -5.69
C GLY A 249 -5.97 -15.93 -4.52
N MET A 250 -6.60 -14.76 -4.55
CA MET A 250 -6.60 -13.82 -3.43
C MET A 250 -7.31 -14.42 -2.21
N ALA A 251 -8.50 -15.02 -2.40
CA ALA A 251 -9.26 -15.63 -1.32
C ALA A 251 -8.51 -16.83 -0.70
N GLU A 252 -7.84 -17.65 -1.53
CA GLU A 252 -6.95 -18.71 -1.07
C GLU A 252 -5.80 -18.15 -0.22
N ALA A 253 -5.09 -17.13 -0.71
CA ALA A 253 -3.94 -16.54 -0.03
C ALA A 253 -4.33 -15.97 1.34
N VAL A 254 -5.47 -15.27 1.42
CA VAL A 254 -6.00 -14.73 2.69
C VAL A 254 -6.28 -15.86 3.67
N LYS A 255 -6.96 -16.93 3.22
CA LYS A 255 -7.27 -18.11 4.06
C LYS A 255 -6.00 -18.84 4.51
N LEU A 256 -5.03 -19.05 3.62
CA LEU A 256 -3.77 -19.73 3.95
C LEU A 256 -2.97 -18.96 5.00
N LEU A 257 -2.74 -17.67 4.80
CA LEU A 257 -1.94 -16.88 5.75
C LEU A 257 -2.62 -16.78 7.12
N ALA A 258 -3.94 -16.61 7.14
CA ALA A 258 -4.71 -16.62 8.39
C ALA A 258 -4.59 -17.95 9.14
N ARG A 259 -4.71 -19.09 8.44
CA ARG A 259 -4.69 -20.43 9.05
C ARG A 259 -3.30 -20.91 9.47
N PHE A 260 -2.28 -20.57 8.69
CA PHE A 260 -0.92 -21.03 8.97
C PHE A 260 -0.14 -20.10 9.89
N GLU A 261 -0.36 -18.78 9.78
CA GLU A 261 0.48 -17.80 10.48
C GLU A 261 -0.30 -16.87 11.42
N GLY A 262 -1.66 -16.94 11.42
CA GLY A 262 -2.49 -16.03 12.22
C GLY A 262 -2.42 -14.56 11.74
N ILE A 263 -2.07 -14.34 10.49
CA ILE A 263 -1.87 -13.02 9.91
C ILE A 263 -2.97 -12.73 8.88
N LEU A 264 -3.60 -11.55 8.99
CA LEU A 264 -4.70 -11.15 8.12
C LEU A 264 -4.20 -10.28 6.97
N LEU A 265 -4.60 -10.61 5.75
CA LEU A 265 -4.38 -9.81 4.55
C LEU A 265 -5.66 -9.05 4.18
N ASP A 266 -5.55 -8.05 3.28
CA ASP A 266 -6.72 -7.41 2.68
C ASP A 266 -7.03 -7.98 1.29
N PRO A 267 -8.27 -7.90 0.81
CA PRO A 267 -8.63 -8.48 -0.49
C PRO A 267 -8.17 -7.65 -1.70
N VAL A 268 -7.80 -6.37 -1.51
CA VAL A 268 -7.47 -5.46 -2.62
C VAL A 268 -5.99 -5.49 -2.98
N TYR A 269 -5.11 -5.47 -1.98
CA TYR A 269 -3.66 -5.34 -2.13
C TYR A 269 -2.91 -6.58 -1.68
N THR A 270 -2.84 -6.80 -0.36
CA THR A 270 -1.95 -7.80 0.22
C THR A 270 -2.40 -9.22 -0.08
N GLY A 271 -3.68 -9.47 -0.22
CA GLY A 271 -4.21 -10.77 -0.66
C GLY A 271 -3.80 -11.10 -2.09
N LYS A 272 -3.89 -10.13 -3.03
CA LYS A 272 -3.40 -10.33 -4.40
C LYS A 272 -1.87 -10.43 -4.45
N GLY A 273 -1.17 -9.62 -3.63
CA GLY A 273 0.28 -9.70 -3.51
C GLY A 273 0.77 -11.06 -3.02
N MET A 274 0.10 -11.61 -2.01
CA MET A 274 0.41 -12.94 -1.47
C MET A 274 -0.01 -14.05 -2.43
N ALA A 275 -1.13 -13.90 -3.15
CA ALA A 275 -1.52 -14.85 -4.21
C ALA A 275 -0.44 -14.97 -5.27
N GLY A 276 0.12 -13.83 -5.71
CA GLY A 276 1.25 -13.82 -6.64
C GLY A 276 2.49 -14.50 -6.07
N LEU A 277 2.84 -14.24 -4.80
CA LEU A 277 3.96 -14.93 -4.15
C LEU A 277 3.74 -16.43 -4.09
N ILE A 278 2.58 -16.90 -3.65
CA ILE A 278 2.26 -18.33 -3.52
C ILE A 278 2.33 -19.04 -4.87
N ASP A 279 1.74 -18.46 -5.91
CA ASP A 279 1.75 -19.03 -7.25
C ASP A 279 3.16 -19.10 -7.83
N LEU A 280 3.96 -18.04 -7.66
CA LEU A 280 5.36 -18.02 -8.09
C LEU A 280 6.22 -19.05 -7.34
N VAL A 281 5.97 -19.29 -6.05
CA VAL A 281 6.63 -20.36 -5.30
C VAL A 281 6.25 -21.72 -5.87
N ARG A 282 4.97 -21.97 -6.12
CA ARG A 282 4.47 -23.23 -6.72
C ARG A 282 5.04 -23.49 -8.12
N LYS A 283 5.28 -22.44 -8.88
CA LYS A 283 5.91 -22.50 -10.22
C LYS A 283 7.44 -22.63 -10.18
N GLY A 284 8.05 -22.62 -9.00
CA GLY A 284 9.51 -22.73 -8.85
C GLY A 284 10.28 -21.49 -9.33
N PHE A 285 9.63 -20.31 -9.32
CA PHE A 285 10.28 -19.06 -9.71
C PHE A 285 11.43 -18.67 -8.77
N PHE A 286 11.27 -18.95 -7.48
CA PHE A 286 12.32 -18.71 -6.49
C PHE A 286 13.11 -20.00 -6.24
N PRO A 287 14.45 -19.93 -6.13
CA PRO A 287 15.26 -21.07 -5.69
C PRO A 287 14.78 -21.60 -4.34
N LYS A 288 14.80 -22.94 -4.15
CA LYS A 288 14.27 -23.57 -2.92
C LYS A 288 15.01 -23.19 -1.65
N ASP A 289 16.28 -22.85 -1.75
CA ASP A 289 17.16 -22.46 -0.65
C ASP A 289 17.24 -20.95 -0.43
N SER A 290 16.46 -20.16 -1.19
CA SER A 290 16.43 -18.71 -1.08
C SER A 290 15.57 -18.21 0.09
N ASP A 291 15.86 -16.98 0.53
CA ASP A 291 15.10 -16.23 1.52
C ASP A 291 14.27 -15.14 0.84
N VAL A 292 12.95 -15.29 0.85
CA VAL A 292 12.01 -14.36 0.22
C VAL A 292 11.22 -13.61 1.29
N VAL A 293 11.30 -12.29 1.30
CA VAL A 293 10.55 -11.44 2.24
C VAL A 293 9.28 -10.92 1.56
N PHE A 294 8.13 -11.20 2.15
CA PHE A 294 6.89 -10.51 1.79
C PHE A 294 6.75 -9.23 2.62
N LEU A 295 6.70 -8.07 1.97
CA LEU A 295 6.40 -6.79 2.62
C LEU A 295 4.89 -6.65 2.75
N HIS A 296 4.38 -6.93 3.94
CA HIS A 296 2.96 -6.87 4.26
C HIS A 296 2.53 -5.43 4.56
N THR A 297 1.90 -4.80 3.59
CA THR A 297 1.53 -3.39 3.61
C THR A 297 0.24 -3.07 4.40
N GLY A 298 -0.34 -4.04 5.09
CA GLY A 298 -1.54 -3.85 5.92
C GLY A 298 -2.84 -3.96 5.13
N GLY A 299 -3.89 -3.31 5.64
CA GLY A 299 -5.18 -3.23 4.97
C GLY A 299 -6.29 -4.12 5.55
N SER A 300 -6.06 -4.80 6.66
CA SER A 300 -7.01 -5.76 7.27
C SER A 300 -8.41 -5.16 7.52
N ALA A 301 -8.55 -3.86 7.75
CA ALA A 301 -9.85 -3.20 7.82
C ALA A 301 -10.71 -3.43 6.57
N GLY A 302 -10.09 -3.59 5.40
CA GLY A 302 -10.77 -3.90 4.15
C GLY A 302 -11.49 -5.26 4.13
N LEU A 303 -11.10 -6.22 4.98
CA LEU A 303 -11.76 -7.53 5.07
C LEU A 303 -13.26 -7.40 5.36
N PHE A 304 -13.62 -6.49 6.24
CA PHE A 304 -15.01 -6.29 6.68
C PHE A 304 -15.91 -5.65 5.60
N ALA A 305 -15.32 -5.20 4.51
CA ALA A 305 -16.03 -4.68 3.35
C ALA A 305 -16.26 -5.75 2.24
N TYR A 306 -15.75 -6.96 2.44
CA TYR A 306 -15.79 -8.04 1.44
C TYR A 306 -16.12 -9.41 2.08
N PRO A 307 -17.15 -9.52 2.93
CA PRO A 307 -17.44 -10.78 3.64
C PRO A 307 -17.70 -11.94 2.67
N ASP A 308 -18.37 -11.67 1.55
CA ASP A 308 -18.75 -12.68 0.56
C ASP A 308 -17.58 -13.19 -0.31
N ALA A 309 -16.40 -12.57 -0.19
CA ALA A 309 -15.25 -12.96 -1.01
C ALA A 309 -14.57 -14.27 -0.57
N PHE A 310 -14.98 -14.85 0.57
CA PHE A 310 -14.18 -15.90 1.22
C PHE A 310 -14.86 -17.27 1.31
N ASP A 311 -16.14 -17.40 0.97
CA ASP A 311 -16.87 -18.66 1.07
C ASP A 311 -16.55 -19.40 2.38
N LEU A 312 -16.88 -18.77 3.50
CA LEU A 312 -16.67 -19.32 4.83
C LEU A 312 -17.92 -20.06 5.29
N PRO A 313 -17.77 -21.20 6.00
CA PRO A 313 -18.93 -21.92 6.52
C PRO A 313 -19.71 -21.03 7.49
N THR A 314 -21.03 -21.02 7.35
CA THR A 314 -21.92 -20.42 8.34
C THR A 314 -21.92 -21.26 9.62
N TYR A 315 -22.21 -20.63 10.75
CA TYR A 315 -22.40 -21.35 12.01
C TYR A 315 -23.56 -22.33 11.86
N SER A 316 -23.31 -23.59 12.13
CA SER A 316 -24.35 -24.61 12.28
C SER A 316 -24.99 -24.55 13.68
#